data_28defb7ac46a47c935c7a97c0bd0551e
#
_entry.id   28defb7ac46a47c935c7a97c0bd0551e
#
_cell.length_a   1.000
_cell.length_b   1.000
_cell.length_c   1.000
_cell.angle_alpha   90.00
_cell.angle_beta   90.00
_cell.angle_gamma   90.00
#
_symmetry.space_group_name_H-M   'P 1'
#
loop_
_entity.id
_entity.type
_entity.pdbx_description
1 polymer ?
#
loop_
_entity_poly.entity_id
_entity_poly.type
_entity_poly.pdbx_seq_one_letter_code
_entity_poly.pdbx_strand_id
1 'polypeptide(L)'
;MRLHPAEWIRESAGYMKEKNKTGNWLLNAVYPRRCPICDGLLSREELYLCRNCVEKIHPILGARCKKCGKPVGSEEEFCRDCSRTRHSFDRGFAPYGYHGELEASLMRFKYHERQEYAGFYAHAAFFYVGKQIQRSCLLYT
;
A
#
# COMPACT_ATOMS: atom_id res chain seq x y z
N MET A 1 5.49 0.00 -18.30
CA MET A 1 6.32 0.99 -17.61
C MET A 1 6.49 0.54 -16.18
N ARG A 2 7.69 0.07 -15.82
CA ARG A 2 8.00 -0.45 -14.48
C ARG A 2 8.46 0.73 -13.63
N LEU A 3 7.57 1.36 -12.89
CA LEU A 3 7.96 2.40 -11.93
C LEU A 3 8.56 1.71 -10.69
N HIS A 4 9.80 2.07 -10.39
CA HIS A 4 10.50 1.63 -9.19
C HIS A 4 9.77 2.15 -7.93
N PRO A 5 9.72 1.40 -6.81
CA PRO A 5 9.07 1.83 -5.58
C PRO A 5 9.48 3.22 -5.09
N ALA A 6 10.71 3.66 -5.37
CA ALA A 6 11.19 5.00 -5.03
C ALA A 6 10.60 6.12 -5.89
N GLU A 7 10.13 5.84 -7.10
CA GLU A 7 9.60 6.88 -8.01
C GLU A 7 8.20 7.33 -7.61
N TRP A 8 7.33 6.43 -7.20
CA TRP A 8 5.99 6.79 -6.75
C TRP A 8 6.00 7.59 -5.44
N ILE A 9 6.99 7.34 -4.57
CA ILE A 9 7.18 8.13 -3.34
C ILE A 9 7.58 9.55 -3.68
N ARG A 10 8.38 9.76 -4.73
CA ARG A 10 8.78 11.09 -5.21
C ARG A 10 7.63 11.85 -5.88
N GLU A 11 6.84 11.19 -6.69
CA GLU A 11 5.67 11.81 -7.35
C GLU A 11 4.61 12.24 -6.34
N SER A 12 4.35 11.41 -5.33
CA SER A 12 3.43 11.73 -4.25
C SER A 12 3.94 12.82 -3.30
N ALA A 13 5.26 12.98 -3.15
CA ALA A 13 5.85 14.05 -2.34
C ALA A 13 5.50 15.46 -2.88
N GLY A 14 5.34 15.62 -4.19
CA GLY A 14 4.90 16.86 -4.82
C GLY A 14 3.48 17.26 -4.44
N TYR A 15 2.55 16.31 -4.48
CA TYR A 15 1.13 16.55 -4.17
C TYR A 15 0.86 16.86 -2.70
N MET A 16 1.64 16.30 -1.78
CA MET A 16 1.44 16.47 -0.33
C MET A 16 2.21 17.64 0.27
N LYS A 17 3.20 18.19 -0.44
CA LYS A 17 3.95 19.37 0.00
C LYS A 17 3.06 20.59 0.17
N GLU A 18 1.96 20.67 -0.57
CA GLU A 18 0.98 21.75 -0.44
C GLU A 18 0.07 21.63 0.79
N LYS A 19 -0.31 20.43 1.21
CA LYS A 19 -1.20 20.23 2.38
C LYS A 19 -0.47 20.34 3.73
N ASN A 20 0.85 20.23 3.77
CA ASN A 20 1.63 20.32 5.01
C ASN A 20 2.11 21.74 5.36
N LYS A 21 1.74 22.77 4.58
CA LYS A 21 2.10 24.17 4.89
C LYS A 21 1.37 24.75 6.09
N THR A 22 0.25 24.19 6.50
CA THR A 22 -0.44 24.53 7.76
C THR A 22 -0.10 23.50 8.84
N GLY A 23 1.20 23.35 9.09
CA GLY A 23 1.69 22.33 10.01
C GLY A 23 1.40 22.70 11.46
N ASN A 24 0.51 22.00 12.09
CA ASN A 24 0.44 21.91 13.54
C ASN A 24 1.73 21.24 14.05
N TRP A 25 2.79 22.05 14.23
CA TRP A 25 4.05 21.55 14.78
C TRP A 25 3.87 20.90 16.16
N LEU A 26 2.89 21.39 16.94
CA LEU A 26 2.46 20.81 18.21
C LEU A 26 1.87 19.40 18.05
N LEU A 27 1.02 19.18 17.05
CA LEU A 27 0.49 17.85 16.78
C LEU A 27 1.58 16.88 16.33
N ASN A 28 2.52 17.34 15.53
CA ASN A 28 3.66 16.52 15.11
C ASN A 28 4.65 16.22 16.26
N ALA A 29 4.69 17.07 17.29
CA ALA A 29 5.50 16.82 18.48
C ALA A 29 4.85 15.77 19.40
N VAL A 30 3.52 15.77 19.50
CA VAL A 30 2.75 14.82 20.33
C VAL A 30 2.48 13.51 19.57
N TYR A 31 2.20 13.59 18.26
CA TYR A 31 1.92 12.45 17.37
C TYR A 31 2.88 12.46 16.18
N PRO A 32 4.15 12.10 16.38
CA PRO A 32 5.12 12.08 15.29
C PRO A 32 4.75 10.98 14.29
N ARG A 33 4.91 11.30 13.00
CA ARG A 33 4.69 10.33 11.93
C ARG A 33 5.69 9.19 12.02
N ARG A 34 5.21 7.97 11.86
CA ARG A 34 5.99 6.75 11.94
C ARG A 34 5.97 5.97 10.65
N CYS A 35 7.07 5.30 10.37
CA CYS A 35 7.18 4.38 9.26
C CYS A 35 6.31 3.14 9.51
N PRO A 36 5.34 2.80 8.62
CA PRO A 36 4.49 1.62 8.81
C PRO A 36 5.27 0.31 8.92
N ILE A 37 6.46 0.25 8.36
CA ILE A 37 7.23 -0.98 8.27
C ILE A 37 8.07 -1.21 9.53
N CYS A 38 8.91 -0.26 9.93
CA CYS A 38 9.80 -0.41 11.07
C CYS A 38 9.31 0.29 12.35
N ASP A 39 8.18 1.01 12.29
CA ASP A 39 7.64 1.87 13.36
C ASP A 39 8.59 3.01 13.82
N GLY A 40 9.70 3.22 13.12
CA GLY A 40 10.63 4.32 13.37
C GLY A 40 10.04 5.68 13.00
N LEU A 41 10.57 6.74 13.59
CA LEU A 41 10.14 8.10 13.30
C LEU A 41 10.52 8.49 11.87
N LEU A 42 9.60 9.13 11.17
CA LEU A 42 9.82 9.69 9.85
C LEU A 42 10.41 11.09 9.96
N SER A 43 11.41 11.39 9.14
CA SER A 43 11.93 12.74 8.97
C SER A 43 10.90 13.64 8.24
N ARG A 44 11.17 14.94 8.20
CA ARG A 44 10.27 15.89 7.50
C ARG A 44 10.19 15.64 6.00
N GLU A 45 11.24 15.07 5.42
CA GLU A 45 11.35 14.78 4.00
C GLU A 45 10.71 13.45 3.61
N GLU A 46 10.55 12.54 4.59
CA GLU A 46 9.96 11.22 4.39
C GLU A 46 8.45 11.30 4.52
N LEU A 47 7.74 10.83 3.51
CA LEU A 47 6.28 10.98 3.47
C LEU A 47 5.56 9.81 4.14
N TYR A 48 5.80 8.60 3.69
CA TYR A 48 5.13 7.38 4.17
C TYR A 48 6.09 6.33 4.69
N LEU A 49 7.29 6.24 4.13
CA LEU A 49 8.29 5.23 4.47
C LEU A 49 9.63 5.90 4.72
N CYS A 50 10.40 5.38 5.68
CA CYS A 50 11.78 5.77 5.83
C CYS A 50 12.65 5.18 4.71
N ARG A 51 13.78 5.79 4.43
CA ARG A 51 14.70 5.38 3.34
C ARG A 51 15.07 3.89 3.41
N ASN A 52 15.33 3.39 4.62
CA ASN A 52 15.72 2.01 4.83
C ASN A 52 14.61 1.00 4.53
N CYS A 53 13.35 1.42 4.56
CA CYS A 53 12.19 0.55 4.33
C CYS A 53 11.63 0.64 2.92
N VAL A 54 11.94 1.69 2.16
CA VAL A 54 11.50 1.83 0.77
C VAL A 54 11.99 0.66 -0.09
N GLU A 55 13.23 0.23 0.12
CA GLU A 55 13.85 -0.86 -0.66
C GLU A 55 13.40 -2.25 -0.23
N LYS A 56 12.79 -2.38 0.94
CA LYS A 56 12.34 -3.67 1.48
C LYS A 56 10.95 -4.08 1.00
N ILE A 57 10.18 -3.13 0.46
CA ILE A 57 8.81 -3.36 0.06
C ILE A 57 8.69 -3.36 -1.45
N HIS A 58 8.29 -4.50 -1.97
CA HIS A 58 8.13 -4.69 -3.40
C HIS A 58 6.65 -4.88 -3.73
N PRO A 59 6.08 -4.06 -4.63
CA PRO A 59 4.72 -4.26 -5.11
C PRO A 59 4.65 -5.53 -5.96
N ILE A 60 3.48 -6.13 -6.03
CA ILE A 60 3.22 -7.24 -6.93
C ILE A 60 3.18 -6.68 -8.36
N LEU A 61 4.20 -6.94 -9.16
CA LEU A 61 4.33 -6.43 -10.55
C LEU A 61 4.02 -7.48 -11.62
N GLY A 62 4.00 -8.76 -11.25
CA GLY A 62 3.76 -9.90 -12.15
C GLY A 62 2.30 -10.27 -12.35
N ALA A 63 2.09 -11.48 -12.86
CA ALA A 63 0.76 -12.08 -13.00
C ALA A 63 0.07 -12.18 -11.64
N ARG A 64 -1.24 -11.96 -11.65
CA ARG A 64 -2.07 -11.91 -10.45
C ARG A 64 -3.30 -12.78 -10.61
N CYS A 65 -3.70 -13.43 -9.55
CA CYS A 65 -4.95 -14.16 -9.49
C CYS A 65 -6.12 -13.24 -9.88
N LYS A 66 -6.89 -13.62 -10.89
CA LYS A 66 -8.05 -12.85 -11.37
C LYS A 66 -9.14 -12.68 -10.31
N LYS A 67 -9.17 -13.55 -9.29
CA LYS A 67 -10.17 -13.50 -8.21
C LYS A 67 -9.68 -12.66 -7.03
N CYS A 68 -8.53 -12.96 -6.43
CA CYS A 68 -8.10 -12.34 -5.16
C CYS A 68 -6.90 -11.39 -5.25
N GLY A 69 -6.25 -11.29 -6.43
CA GLY A 69 -5.11 -10.40 -6.63
C GLY A 69 -3.77 -10.89 -6.08
N LYS A 70 -3.67 -12.09 -5.48
CA LYS A 70 -2.40 -12.70 -5.06
C LYS A 70 -1.47 -12.91 -6.26
N PRO A 71 -0.14 -12.88 -6.09
CA PRO A 71 0.79 -13.23 -7.16
C PRO A 71 0.61 -14.70 -7.56
N VAL A 72 0.69 -14.97 -8.84
CA VAL A 72 0.59 -16.32 -9.45
C VAL A 72 1.65 -16.48 -10.50
N GLY A 73 1.87 -17.71 -10.96
CA GLY A 73 2.73 -17.99 -12.12
C GLY A 73 2.20 -17.29 -13.39
N SER A 74 3.08 -17.08 -14.37
CA SER A 74 2.75 -16.35 -15.61
C SER A 74 1.60 -16.99 -16.40
N GLU A 75 1.41 -18.28 -16.29
CA GLU A 75 0.40 -19.06 -17.00
C GLU A 75 -0.84 -19.37 -16.17
N GLU A 76 -0.84 -19.00 -14.87
CA GLU A 76 -1.93 -19.25 -13.97
C GLU A 76 -2.92 -18.09 -13.91
N GLU A 77 -4.19 -18.37 -14.13
CA GLU A 77 -5.26 -17.38 -13.97
C GLU A 77 -5.72 -17.21 -12.53
N PHE A 78 -5.71 -18.29 -11.76
CA PHE A 78 -6.19 -18.33 -10.39
C PHE A 78 -5.15 -18.96 -9.46
N CYS A 79 -5.02 -18.42 -8.26
CA CYS A 79 -4.17 -19.04 -7.26
C CYS A 79 -4.81 -20.34 -6.75
N ARG A 80 -4.00 -21.19 -6.11
CA ARG A 80 -4.41 -22.48 -5.58
C ARG A 80 -5.65 -22.41 -4.67
N ASP A 81 -5.77 -21.35 -3.87
CA ASP A 81 -6.91 -21.18 -2.97
C ASP A 81 -8.19 -20.88 -3.76
N CYS A 82 -8.11 -19.95 -4.71
CA CYS A 82 -9.27 -19.53 -5.51
C CYS A 82 -9.71 -20.57 -6.55
N SER A 83 -8.82 -21.48 -6.95
CA SER A 83 -9.18 -22.61 -7.81
C SER A 83 -9.93 -23.72 -7.05
N ARG A 84 -9.76 -23.78 -5.72
CA ARG A 84 -10.37 -24.82 -4.86
C ARG A 84 -11.58 -24.35 -4.09
N THR A 85 -11.63 -23.06 -3.73
CA THR A 85 -12.65 -22.50 -2.86
C THR A 85 -13.45 -21.42 -3.59
N ARG A 86 -14.77 -21.53 -3.54
CA ARG A 86 -15.67 -20.51 -4.06
C ARG A 86 -15.79 -19.38 -3.04
N HIS A 87 -15.38 -18.17 -3.45
CA HIS A 87 -15.50 -16.97 -2.62
C HIS A 87 -16.74 -16.16 -2.99
N SER A 88 -17.37 -15.52 -2.01
CA SER A 88 -18.56 -14.68 -2.18
C SER A 88 -18.27 -13.31 -2.83
N PHE A 89 -17.02 -12.85 -2.81
CA PHE A 89 -16.63 -11.58 -3.45
C PHE A 89 -16.35 -11.79 -4.95
N ASP A 90 -16.60 -10.77 -5.76
CA ASP A 90 -16.35 -10.82 -7.20
C ASP A 90 -14.87 -10.70 -7.54
N ARG A 91 -14.18 -9.71 -6.98
CA ARG A 91 -12.79 -9.45 -7.23
C ARG A 91 -12.07 -8.82 -6.05
N GLY A 92 -10.83 -9.25 -5.83
CA GLY A 92 -9.90 -8.66 -4.88
C GLY A 92 -8.68 -8.09 -5.57
N PHE A 93 -8.08 -7.06 -4.97
CA PHE A 93 -6.86 -6.42 -5.44
C PHE A 93 -5.86 -6.34 -4.31
N ALA A 94 -4.60 -6.66 -4.60
CA ALA A 94 -3.51 -6.59 -3.63
C ALA A 94 -2.34 -5.81 -4.21
N PRO A 95 -1.95 -4.66 -3.63
CA PRO A 95 -0.77 -3.93 -4.07
C PRO A 95 0.52 -4.67 -3.70
N TYR A 96 0.54 -5.33 -2.55
CA TYR A 96 1.70 -6.04 -2.00
C TYR A 96 1.36 -7.47 -1.58
N GLY A 97 2.38 -8.32 -1.49
CA GLY A 97 2.27 -9.64 -0.86
C GLY A 97 2.10 -9.52 0.65
N TYR A 98 1.22 -10.35 1.23
CA TYR A 98 0.98 -10.39 2.68
C TYR A 98 1.96 -11.37 3.34
N HIS A 99 3.14 -10.89 3.68
CA HIS A 99 4.18 -11.66 4.35
C HIS A 99 5.22 -10.73 5.00
N GLY A 100 5.94 -11.25 6.01
CA GLY A 100 7.07 -10.58 6.62
C GLY A 100 6.73 -9.24 7.27
N GLU A 101 7.51 -8.22 6.97
CA GLU A 101 7.38 -6.90 7.59
C GLU A 101 6.03 -6.22 7.28
N LEU A 102 5.44 -6.49 6.11
CA LEU A 102 4.13 -5.94 5.75
C LEU A 102 2.98 -6.59 6.53
N GLU A 103 3.09 -7.88 6.81
CA GLU A 103 2.16 -8.58 7.69
C GLU A 103 2.18 -7.97 9.09
N ALA A 104 3.38 -7.83 9.68
CA ALA A 104 3.55 -7.19 10.98
C ALA A 104 3.03 -5.75 11.01
N SER A 105 3.25 -4.99 9.94
CA SER A 105 2.72 -3.64 9.77
C SER A 105 1.20 -3.60 9.76
N LEU A 106 0.55 -4.49 8.99
CA LEU A 106 -0.91 -4.58 8.95
C LEU A 106 -1.51 -5.00 10.28
N MET A 107 -0.84 -5.88 11.03
CA MET A 107 -1.27 -6.26 12.38
C MET A 107 -1.20 -5.06 13.31
N ARG A 108 -0.13 -4.25 13.27
CA ARG A 108 -0.04 -3.01 14.04
C ARG A 108 -1.16 -2.02 13.66
N PHE A 109 -1.40 -1.84 12.37
CA PHE A 109 -2.46 -0.96 11.89
C PHE A 109 -3.84 -1.38 12.38
N LYS A 110 -4.18 -2.68 12.31
CA LYS A 110 -5.51 -3.19 12.65
C LYS A 110 -5.76 -3.32 14.15
N TYR A 111 -4.74 -3.66 14.93
CA TYR A 111 -4.94 -4.11 16.31
C TYR A 111 -4.16 -3.29 17.35
N HIS A 112 -3.25 -2.41 16.92
CA HIS A 112 -2.43 -1.60 17.84
C HIS A 112 -2.61 -0.09 17.61
N GLU A 113 -3.80 0.32 17.16
CA GLU A 113 -4.22 1.72 17.01
C GLU A 113 -3.28 2.61 16.18
N ARG A 114 -2.51 2.02 15.25
CA ARG A 114 -1.59 2.74 14.37
C ARG A 114 -2.32 3.35 13.16
N GLN A 115 -3.29 4.22 13.43
CA GLN A 115 -4.12 4.84 12.38
C GLN A 115 -3.33 5.71 11.41
N GLU A 116 -2.19 6.24 11.84
CA GLU A 116 -1.27 7.02 11.01
C GLU A 116 -0.75 6.24 9.79
N TYR A 117 -0.78 4.91 9.81
CA TYR A 117 -0.41 4.08 8.66
C TYR A 117 -1.45 4.08 7.53
N ALA A 118 -2.67 4.55 7.79
CA ALA A 118 -3.74 4.60 6.79
C ALA A 118 -3.33 5.36 5.52
N GLY A 119 -2.56 6.45 5.67
CA GLY A 119 -2.06 7.22 4.55
C GLY A 119 -1.21 6.41 3.59
N PHE A 120 -0.30 5.59 4.12
CA PHE A 120 0.53 4.68 3.33
C PHE A 120 -0.32 3.65 2.57
N TYR A 121 -1.24 2.97 3.27
CA TYR A 121 -2.07 1.93 2.65
C TYR A 121 -3.03 2.48 1.62
N ALA A 122 -3.66 3.62 1.90
CA ALA A 122 -4.55 4.29 0.95
C ALA A 122 -3.80 4.71 -0.33
N HIS A 123 -2.62 5.30 -0.17
CA HIS A 123 -1.80 5.72 -1.30
C HIS A 123 -1.31 4.52 -2.12
N ALA A 124 -0.84 3.47 -1.47
CA ALA A 124 -0.43 2.23 -2.13
C ALA A 124 -1.58 1.58 -2.91
N ALA A 125 -2.76 1.51 -2.31
CA ALA A 125 -3.95 0.99 -2.97
C ALA A 125 -4.33 1.84 -4.20
N PHE A 126 -4.36 3.16 -4.06
CA PHE A 126 -4.68 4.06 -5.16
C PHE A 126 -3.68 3.94 -6.32
N PHE A 127 -2.39 3.95 -6.00
CA PHE A 127 -1.34 3.95 -7.02
C PHE A 127 -1.24 2.62 -7.79
N TYR A 128 -1.24 1.49 -7.08
CA TYR A 128 -1.02 0.18 -7.71
C TYR A 128 -2.27 -0.49 -8.24
N VAL A 129 -3.41 -0.23 -7.64
CA VAL A 129 -4.65 -0.92 -8.01
C VAL A 129 -5.79 0.02 -8.43
N GLY A 130 -5.66 1.33 -8.23
CA GLY A 130 -6.70 2.30 -8.54
C GLY A 130 -7.18 2.23 -9.99
N LYS A 131 -6.26 2.15 -10.96
CA LYS A 131 -6.61 1.99 -12.39
C LYS A 131 -7.32 0.67 -12.68
N GLN A 132 -7.00 -0.39 -11.94
CA GLN A 132 -7.63 -1.70 -12.10
C GLN A 132 -9.06 -1.68 -11.53
N ILE A 133 -9.25 -1.00 -10.40
CA ILE A 133 -10.57 -0.80 -9.80
C ILE A 133 -11.47 0.00 -10.75
N GLN A 134 -10.98 1.11 -11.30
CA GLN A 134 -11.72 1.92 -12.26
C GLN A 134 -12.16 1.12 -13.51
N ARG A 135 -11.27 0.26 -14.03
CA ARG A 135 -11.56 -0.59 -15.20
C ARG A 135 -12.51 -1.74 -14.89
N SER A 136 -12.70 -2.09 -13.63
CA SER A 136 -13.55 -3.23 -13.24
C SER A 136 -15.04 -2.90 -13.25
N CYS A 137 -15.45 -1.72 -13.72
CA CYS A 137 -16.84 -1.26 -13.75
C CYS A 137 -17.59 -1.37 -12.41
N LEU A 138 -16.86 -1.42 -11.30
CA LEU A 138 -17.45 -1.44 -9.96
C LEU A 138 -17.88 -0.04 -9.48
N LEU A 139 -17.54 0.98 -10.26
CA LEU A 139 -17.95 2.35 -10.03
C LEU A 139 -19.02 2.69 -11.07
N TYR A 140 -20.20 2.30 -10.73
CA TYR A 140 -21.52 2.82 -11.16
C TYR A 140 -21.65 3.64 -12.44
N THR A 141 -22.44 3.15 -13.28
CA THR A 141 -23.44 3.93 -14.00
C THR A 141 -24.40 4.61 -13.04
#